data_ea4786d4c90d551e2cdc880c7da91a45
#
_entry.id   ea4786d4c90d551e2cdc880c7da91a45
#
_cell.length_a   1.000
_cell.length_b   1.000
_cell.length_c   1.000
_cell.angle_alpha   90.00
_cell.angle_beta   90.00
_cell.angle_gamma   90.00
#
_symmetry.space_group_name_H-M   'P 1'
#
loop_
_entity.id
_entity.type
_entity.pdbx_description
1 polymer ?
#
loop_
_entity_poly.entity_id
_entity_poly.type
_entity_poly.pdbx_seq_one_letter_code
_entity_poly.pdbx_strand_id
1 'polypeptide(L)'
;PDAFVICITNPLDVMVMAFQKFSGLLPSKVVGMAGILDSSRFKLFLSEEFNTPVREIEAMVMGGHGDTMVPLPRFTKVSQKPLLDLVKEGKISKERLEEINQRTRDGGAEIVKFLEKGSAFYAPAASGVEMAKAYLNDEKKLLPCAAYLNGEYGIKDIYAGVPIIIGKNGVEKIEEIDLDDKEKAEFLNSIDAVKKLWDAASKIDP
;
A
#
# COMPACT_ATOMS: atom_id res chain seq x y z
N PRO A 1 4.66 -18.78 19.26
CA PRO A 1 4.89 -19.23 17.89
C PRO A 1 5.53 -18.10 17.09
N ASP A 2 6.54 -18.47 16.29
CA ASP A 2 7.34 -17.48 15.51
C ASP A 2 6.77 -17.25 14.11
N ALA A 3 5.46 -17.45 13.90
CA ALA A 3 4.84 -17.27 12.61
C ALA A 3 4.84 -15.80 12.17
N PHE A 4 5.18 -15.55 10.91
CA PHE A 4 4.94 -14.27 10.25
C PHE A 4 3.54 -14.30 9.61
N VAL A 5 2.71 -13.33 9.94
CA VAL A 5 1.32 -13.27 9.52
C VAL A 5 1.12 -12.17 8.49
N ILE A 6 0.61 -12.53 7.33
CA ILE A 6 0.23 -11.61 6.26
C ILE A 6 -1.29 -11.54 6.21
N CYS A 7 -1.86 -10.45 6.70
CA CYS A 7 -3.29 -10.19 6.64
C CYS A 7 -3.69 -9.72 5.23
N ILE A 8 -4.73 -10.35 4.65
CA ILE A 8 -5.27 -9.99 3.32
C ILE A 8 -6.77 -9.62 3.42
N THR A 9 -7.36 -9.78 4.60
CA THR A 9 -8.79 -9.59 4.86
C THR A 9 -9.16 -8.11 4.89
N ASN A 10 -10.25 -7.74 4.20
CA ASN A 10 -10.79 -6.39 4.24
C ASN A 10 -11.88 -6.21 5.33
N PRO A 11 -12.02 -4.98 5.87
CA PRO A 11 -11.19 -3.78 5.65
C PRO A 11 -9.78 -3.95 6.23
N LEU A 12 -8.76 -3.89 5.35
CA LEU A 12 -7.42 -4.40 5.64
C LEU A 12 -6.79 -3.79 6.89
N ASP A 13 -6.75 -2.45 6.97
CA ASP A 13 -6.04 -1.73 8.03
C ASP A 13 -6.65 -2.04 9.41
N VAL A 14 -7.96 -2.18 9.48
CA VAL A 14 -8.66 -2.57 10.72
C VAL A 14 -8.42 -4.04 11.06
N MET A 15 -8.48 -4.92 10.06
CA MET A 15 -8.33 -6.36 10.29
C MET A 15 -6.90 -6.73 10.73
N VAL A 16 -5.88 -6.10 10.17
CA VAL A 16 -4.50 -6.30 10.62
C VAL A 16 -4.27 -5.78 12.03
N MET A 17 -4.85 -4.63 12.39
CA MET A 17 -4.82 -4.10 13.76
C MET A 17 -5.52 -5.03 14.75
N ALA A 18 -6.73 -5.48 14.42
CA ALA A 18 -7.49 -6.40 15.26
C ALA A 18 -6.72 -7.71 15.46
N PHE A 19 -6.21 -8.29 14.37
CA PHE A 19 -5.42 -9.51 14.44
C PHE A 19 -4.19 -9.35 15.35
N GLN A 20 -3.40 -8.30 15.18
CA GLN A 20 -2.22 -8.04 16.01
C GLN A 20 -2.60 -7.87 17.49
N LYS A 21 -3.64 -7.06 17.75
CA LYS A 21 -4.10 -6.79 19.12
C LYS A 21 -4.58 -8.05 19.84
N PHE A 22 -5.41 -8.87 19.20
CA PHE A 22 -5.99 -10.04 19.84
C PHE A 22 -5.07 -11.26 19.86
N SER A 23 -4.14 -11.38 18.90
CA SER A 23 -3.16 -12.48 18.90
C SER A 23 -2.02 -12.28 19.90
N GLY A 24 -1.74 -11.04 20.29
CA GLY A 24 -0.59 -10.69 21.12
C GLY A 24 0.77 -10.91 20.45
N LEU A 25 0.80 -11.16 19.13
CA LEU A 25 2.05 -11.26 18.38
C LEU A 25 2.76 -9.91 18.32
N LEU A 26 4.09 -9.93 18.22
CA LEU A 26 4.88 -8.71 18.02
C LEU A 26 4.43 -7.99 16.74
N PRO A 27 4.34 -6.66 16.71
CA PRO A 27 4.00 -5.90 15.51
C PRO A 27 4.89 -6.22 14.30
N SER A 28 6.17 -6.54 14.52
CA SER A 28 7.09 -6.97 13.45
C SER A 28 6.72 -8.31 12.80
N LYS A 29 5.88 -9.11 13.45
CA LYS A 29 5.41 -10.42 12.96
C LYS A 29 4.04 -10.37 12.28
N VAL A 30 3.40 -9.22 12.25
CA VAL A 30 2.07 -9.04 11.64
C VAL A 30 2.14 -7.90 10.63
N VAL A 31 1.69 -8.14 9.42
CA VAL A 31 1.72 -7.17 8.32
C VAL A 31 0.45 -7.28 7.47
N GLY A 32 -0.02 -6.17 6.94
CA GLY A 32 -1.16 -6.12 6.01
C GLY A 32 -0.71 -6.01 4.55
N MET A 33 -1.31 -6.79 3.66
CA MET A 33 -1.15 -6.67 2.23
C MET A 33 -1.98 -5.47 1.73
N ALA A 34 -1.31 -4.36 1.41
CA ALA A 34 -1.93 -3.06 1.08
C ALA A 34 -1.26 -2.42 -0.13
N GLY A 35 -0.37 -1.47 0.10
CA GLY A 35 0.29 -0.68 -0.94
C GLY A 35 1.01 -1.51 -2.01
N ILE A 36 1.45 -2.72 -1.72
CA ILE A 36 2.03 -3.64 -2.72
C ILE A 36 1.03 -3.93 -3.85
N LEU A 37 -0.24 -4.19 -3.51
CA LEU A 37 -1.31 -4.37 -4.48
C LEU A 37 -1.67 -3.04 -5.17
N ASP A 38 -1.80 -1.97 -4.41
CA ASP A 38 -2.19 -0.66 -4.94
C ASP A 38 -1.13 -0.09 -5.87
N SER A 39 0.15 -0.25 -5.53
CA SER A 39 1.28 0.08 -6.40
C SER A 39 1.29 -0.76 -7.68
N SER A 40 0.87 -2.03 -7.62
CA SER A 40 0.79 -2.87 -8.81
C SER A 40 -0.29 -2.39 -9.78
N ARG A 41 -1.42 -1.88 -9.28
CA ARG A 41 -2.48 -1.25 -10.09
C ARG A 41 -1.97 0.05 -10.72
N PHE A 42 -1.31 0.89 -9.93
CA PHE A 42 -0.71 2.12 -10.43
C PHE A 42 0.32 1.85 -11.55
N LYS A 43 1.19 0.84 -11.36
CA LYS A 43 2.12 0.36 -12.40
C LYS A 43 1.38 -0.09 -13.66
N LEU A 44 0.29 -0.84 -13.53
CA LEU A 44 -0.49 -1.32 -14.67
C LEU A 44 -1.06 -0.14 -15.48
N PHE A 45 -1.68 0.84 -14.83
CA PHE A 45 -2.27 1.98 -15.51
C PHE A 45 -1.23 2.87 -16.19
N LEU A 46 -0.06 3.05 -15.57
CA LEU A 46 1.07 3.71 -16.21
C LEU A 46 1.65 2.88 -17.37
N SER A 47 1.67 1.55 -17.25
CA SER A 47 2.08 0.64 -18.33
C SER A 47 1.20 0.79 -19.56
N GLU A 48 -0.11 0.88 -19.38
CA GLU A 48 -1.09 1.13 -20.45
C GLU A 48 -0.86 2.52 -21.08
N GLU A 49 -0.66 3.55 -20.27
CA GLU A 49 -0.48 4.93 -20.73
C GLU A 49 0.79 5.12 -21.57
N PHE A 50 1.90 4.53 -21.12
CA PHE A 50 3.20 4.69 -21.77
C PHE A 50 3.55 3.57 -22.74
N ASN A 51 2.67 2.60 -22.93
CA ASN A 51 2.92 1.38 -23.72
C ASN A 51 4.28 0.73 -23.35
N THR A 52 4.52 0.60 -22.03
CA THR A 52 5.79 0.14 -21.44
C THR A 52 5.52 -1.08 -20.57
N PRO A 53 6.33 -2.14 -20.60
CA PRO A 53 6.15 -3.31 -19.74
C PRO A 53 6.08 -2.95 -18.25
N VAL A 54 5.12 -3.52 -17.51
CA VAL A 54 4.91 -3.26 -16.05
C VAL A 54 6.19 -3.43 -15.23
N ARG A 55 7.07 -4.37 -15.59
CA ARG A 55 8.35 -4.61 -14.93
C ARG A 55 9.35 -3.44 -15.02
N GLU A 56 9.14 -2.53 -15.98
CA GLU A 56 9.96 -1.33 -16.15
C GLU A 56 9.41 -0.11 -15.41
N ILE A 57 8.33 -0.30 -14.65
CA ILE A 57 7.72 0.75 -13.86
C ILE A 57 7.98 0.50 -12.38
N GLU A 58 8.59 1.47 -11.73
CA GLU A 58 8.70 1.56 -10.29
C GLU A 58 7.62 2.52 -9.80
N ALA A 59 6.77 2.09 -8.85
CA ALA A 59 5.74 2.95 -8.30
C ALA A 59 5.53 2.69 -6.81
N MET A 60 5.05 3.71 -6.11
CA MET A 60 4.78 3.68 -4.68
C MET A 60 3.38 4.24 -4.41
N VAL A 61 2.60 3.50 -3.61
CA VAL A 61 1.33 3.95 -3.04
C VAL A 61 1.38 3.74 -1.54
N MET A 62 0.99 4.74 -0.77
CA MET A 62 1.00 4.75 0.70
C MET A 62 -0.40 4.99 1.27
N GLY A 63 -0.49 5.03 2.60
CA GLY A 63 -1.75 5.31 3.32
C GLY A 63 -2.59 4.08 3.58
N GLY A 64 -3.85 4.27 3.99
CA GLY A 64 -4.82 3.21 4.19
C GLY A 64 -5.19 2.51 2.89
N HIS A 65 -5.51 1.23 2.97
CA HIS A 65 -5.90 0.42 1.81
C HIS A 65 -7.37 0.66 1.44
N GLY A 66 -7.63 1.74 0.73
CA GLY A 66 -8.98 2.17 0.33
C GLY A 66 -8.92 3.42 -0.57
N ASP A 67 -10.05 4.12 -0.67
CA ASP A 67 -10.22 5.31 -1.49
C ASP A 67 -9.34 6.51 -1.07
N THR A 68 -8.82 6.48 0.15
CA THR A 68 -7.90 7.49 0.68
C THR A 68 -6.42 7.17 0.48
N MET A 69 -6.08 6.09 -0.25
CA MET A 69 -4.68 5.77 -0.57
C MET A 69 -4.00 6.89 -1.34
N VAL A 70 -2.69 7.00 -1.18
CA VAL A 70 -1.87 8.08 -1.71
C VAL A 70 -0.87 7.55 -2.74
N PRO A 71 -1.19 7.58 -4.04
CA PRO A 71 -0.20 7.37 -5.09
C PRO A 71 0.87 8.46 -5.03
N LEU A 72 2.13 8.08 -5.21
CA LEU A 72 3.28 8.98 -5.09
C LEU A 72 4.03 9.12 -6.43
N PRO A 73 3.61 10.03 -7.34
CA PRO A 73 4.28 10.26 -8.62
C PRO A 73 5.76 10.68 -8.49
N ARG A 74 6.15 11.36 -7.41
CA ARG A 74 7.56 11.75 -7.14
C ARG A 74 8.46 10.53 -6.93
N PHE A 75 7.92 9.42 -6.42
CA PHE A 75 8.62 8.17 -6.16
C PHE A 75 8.35 7.13 -7.24
N THR A 76 7.89 7.58 -8.40
CA THR A 76 7.51 6.72 -9.52
C THR A 76 8.42 6.97 -10.72
N LYS A 77 8.84 5.87 -11.38
CA LYS A 77 9.66 5.91 -12.60
C LYS A 77 9.05 5.03 -13.69
N VAL A 78 9.20 5.43 -14.93
CA VAL A 78 8.85 4.66 -16.13
C VAL A 78 10.13 4.49 -16.95
N SER A 79 10.57 3.26 -17.18
CA SER A 79 11.85 2.93 -17.87
C SER A 79 13.02 3.76 -17.30
N GLN A 80 13.20 3.73 -15.98
CA GLN A 80 14.21 4.47 -15.20
C GLN A 80 14.06 6.01 -15.19
N LYS A 81 13.09 6.58 -15.92
CA LYS A 81 12.86 8.02 -15.96
C LYS A 81 11.83 8.45 -14.90
N PRO A 82 12.09 9.48 -14.08
CA PRO A 82 11.12 9.99 -13.12
C PRO A 82 9.82 10.40 -13.81
N LEU A 83 8.69 9.99 -13.25
CA LEU A 83 7.37 10.27 -13.84
C LEU A 83 7.10 11.78 -13.96
N LEU A 84 7.53 12.57 -12.98
CA LEU A 84 7.35 14.03 -13.03
C LEU A 84 8.18 14.71 -14.13
N ASP A 85 9.29 14.12 -14.57
CA ASP A 85 10.05 14.65 -15.71
C ASP A 85 9.32 14.35 -17.02
N LEU A 86 8.64 13.21 -17.12
CA LEU A 86 7.76 12.90 -18.27
C LEU A 86 6.58 13.89 -18.35
N VAL A 87 6.05 14.33 -17.20
CA VAL A 87 5.04 15.40 -17.16
C VAL A 87 5.62 16.73 -17.66
N LYS A 88 6.81 17.15 -17.21
CA LYS A 88 7.48 18.37 -17.66
C LYS A 88 7.77 18.35 -19.16
N GLU A 89 8.08 17.20 -19.73
CA GLU A 89 8.33 17.00 -21.15
C GLU A 89 7.05 16.91 -21.99
N GLY A 90 5.88 16.98 -21.38
CA GLY A 90 4.59 16.87 -22.07
C GLY A 90 4.28 15.48 -22.62
N LYS A 91 4.94 14.42 -22.10
CA LYS A 91 4.66 13.02 -22.46
C LYS A 91 3.36 12.51 -21.84
N ILE A 92 2.94 13.13 -20.75
CA ILE A 92 1.64 12.94 -20.09
C ILE A 92 1.23 14.30 -19.50
N SER A 93 -0.06 14.65 -19.56
CA SER A 93 -0.55 15.86 -18.93
C SER A 93 -0.77 15.67 -17.43
N LYS A 94 -0.83 16.76 -16.66
CA LYS A 94 -1.12 16.70 -15.21
C LYS A 94 -2.52 16.15 -14.96
N GLU A 95 -3.46 16.52 -15.78
CA GLU A 95 -4.86 16.08 -15.71
C GLU A 95 -4.94 14.57 -15.94
N ARG A 96 -4.22 14.06 -16.96
CA ARG A 96 -4.18 12.62 -17.24
C ARG A 96 -3.52 11.83 -16.13
N LEU A 97 -2.45 12.35 -15.53
CA LEU A 97 -1.82 11.71 -14.36
C LEU A 97 -2.78 11.66 -13.17
N GLU A 98 -3.57 12.72 -12.94
CA GLU A 98 -4.55 12.71 -11.84
C GLU A 98 -5.70 11.71 -12.11
N GLU A 99 -6.14 11.56 -13.36
CA GLU A 99 -7.09 10.49 -13.73
C GLU A 99 -6.53 9.10 -13.40
N ILE A 100 -5.25 8.86 -13.67
CA ILE A 100 -4.58 7.59 -13.34
C ILE A 100 -4.46 7.41 -11.83
N ASN A 101 -4.11 8.46 -11.08
CA ASN A 101 -4.09 8.44 -9.62
C ASN A 101 -5.48 8.09 -9.06
N GLN A 102 -6.53 8.72 -9.58
CA GLN A 102 -7.91 8.44 -9.15
C GLN A 102 -8.33 7.01 -9.51
N ARG A 103 -8.04 6.54 -10.74
CA ARG A 103 -8.30 5.15 -11.14
C ARG A 103 -7.58 4.15 -10.24
N THR A 104 -6.39 4.51 -9.73
CA THR A 104 -5.65 3.67 -8.78
C THR A 104 -6.40 3.55 -7.45
N ARG A 105 -6.96 4.66 -6.93
CA ARG A 105 -7.82 4.66 -5.73
C ARG A 105 -9.07 3.81 -5.94
N ASP A 106 -9.68 3.90 -7.10
CA ASP A 106 -10.92 3.21 -7.46
C ASP A 106 -10.72 1.75 -7.92
N GLY A 107 -9.46 1.31 -8.07
CA GLY A 107 -9.12 0.02 -8.68
C GLY A 107 -9.74 -1.21 -7.99
N GLY A 108 -10.00 -1.14 -6.68
CA GLY A 108 -10.74 -2.17 -5.96
C GLY A 108 -12.22 -2.23 -6.37
N ALA A 109 -12.87 -1.06 -6.42
CA ALA A 109 -14.27 -0.93 -6.84
C ALA A 109 -14.47 -1.31 -8.31
N GLU A 110 -13.50 -0.98 -9.20
CA GLU A 110 -13.51 -1.38 -10.61
C GLU A 110 -13.58 -2.90 -10.75
N ILE A 111 -12.78 -3.66 -10.00
CA ILE A 111 -12.79 -5.13 -10.03
C ILE A 111 -14.11 -5.70 -9.48
N VAL A 112 -14.62 -5.16 -8.37
CA VAL A 112 -15.91 -5.61 -7.80
C VAL A 112 -17.05 -5.40 -8.81
N LYS A 113 -17.04 -4.29 -9.54
CA LYS A 113 -18.03 -4.01 -10.59
C LYS A 113 -17.98 -5.04 -11.73
N PHE A 114 -16.80 -5.48 -12.14
CA PHE A 114 -16.66 -6.51 -13.18
C PHE A 114 -17.04 -7.93 -12.70
N LEU A 115 -16.78 -8.23 -11.42
CA LEU A 115 -17.09 -9.54 -10.86
C LEU A 115 -18.55 -9.69 -10.43
N GLU A 116 -19.29 -8.57 -10.28
CA GLU A 116 -20.68 -8.50 -9.78
C GLU A 116 -20.86 -9.05 -8.36
N LYS A 117 -20.12 -10.10 -7.98
CA LYS A 117 -20.11 -10.70 -6.64
C LYS A 117 -18.66 -11.01 -6.20
N GLY A 118 -18.39 -10.81 -4.91
CA GLY A 118 -17.08 -11.08 -4.32
C GLY A 118 -16.11 -9.90 -4.42
N SER A 119 -14.82 -10.18 -4.36
CA SER A 119 -13.72 -9.20 -4.45
C SER A 119 -12.59 -9.72 -5.31
N ALA A 120 -11.61 -8.85 -5.62
CA ALA A 120 -10.37 -9.27 -6.28
C ALA A 120 -9.69 -10.40 -5.49
N PHE A 121 -9.11 -11.40 -6.17
CA PHE A 121 -8.43 -12.53 -5.54
C PHE A 121 -7.09 -12.88 -6.18
N TYR A 122 -6.93 -12.80 -7.50
CA TYR A 122 -5.64 -13.12 -8.15
C TYR A 122 -4.52 -12.13 -7.78
N ALA A 123 -4.76 -10.84 -7.92
CA ALA A 123 -3.76 -9.82 -7.62
C ALA A 123 -3.46 -9.74 -6.11
N PRO A 124 -4.44 -9.79 -5.19
CA PRO A 124 -4.18 -9.94 -3.75
C PRO A 124 -3.35 -11.18 -3.41
N ALA A 125 -3.67 -12.35 -4.00
CA ALA A 125 -2.92 -13.57 -3.79
C ALA A 125 -1.47 -13.44 -4.28
N ALA A 126 -1.25 -12.90 -5.47
CA ALA A 126 0.10 -12.66 -6.00
C ALA A 126 0.91 -11.71 -5.10
N SER A 127 0.29 -10.64 -4.59
CA SER A 127 0.91 -9.70 -3.66
C SER A 127 1.28 -10.38 -2.33
N GLY A 128 0.38 -11.19 -1.77
CA GLY A 128 0.66 -11.97 -0.56
C GLY A 128 1.79 -12.98 -0.75
N VAL A 129 1.85 -13.64 -1.91
CA VAL A 129 2.94 -14.58 -2.25
C VAL A 129 4.28 -13.84 -2.38
N GLU A 130 4.30 -12.63 -2.94
CA GLU A 130 5.52 -11.81 -3.03
C GLU A 130 6.04 -11.44 -1.63
N MET A 131 5.16 -11.04 -0.72
CA MET A 131 5.51 -10.78 0.68
C MET A 131 6.05 -12.04 1.38
N ALA A 132 5.38 -13.18 1.18
CA ALA A 132 5.81 -14.46 1.74
C ALA A 132 7.19 -14.90 1.21
N LYS A 133 7.49 -14.70 -0.08
CA LYS A 133 8.82 -14.96 -0.65
C LYS A 133 9.89 -14.09 -0.03
N ALA A 134 9.63 -12.78 0.14
CA ALA A 134 10.56 -11.87 0.78
C ALA A 134 10.92 -12.33 2.20
N TYR A 135 9.95 -12.80 2.97
CA TYR A 135 10.16 -13.37 4.31
C TYR A 135 10.92 -14.70 4.26
N LEU A 136 10.45 -15.69 3.49
CA LEU A 136 11.00 -17.05 3.47
C LEU A 136 12.44 -17.10 2.93
N ASN A 137 12.78 -16.24 1.97
CA ASN A 137 14.09 -16.18 1.34
C ASN A 137 15.02 -15.14 1.97
N ASP A 138 14.61 -14.44 3.03
CA ASP A 138 15.35 -13.31 3.64
C ASP A 138 15.78 -12.27 2.60
N GLU A 139 14.86 -11.91 1.68
CA GLU A 139 15.21 -11.04 0.54
C GLU A 139 15.52 -9.59 0.96
N LYS A 140 15.14 -9.18 2.17
CA LYS A 140 15.22 -7.79 2.67
C LYS A 140 14.66 -6.80 1.66
N LYS A 141 13.51 -7.16 1.11
CA LYS A 141 12.87 -6.44 0.03
C LYS A 141 12.07 -5.27 0.56
N LEU A 142 12.23 -4.11 -0.10
CA LEU A 142 11.41 -2.93 0.15
C LEU A 142 10.04 -3.12 -0.52
N LEU A 143 8.99 -3.16 0.29
CA LEU A 143 7.61 -3.33 -0.17
C LEU A 143 6.69 -2.33 0.56
N PRO A 144 5.75 -1.68 -0.13
CA PRO A 144 4.72 -0.89 0.54
C PRO A 144 3.63 -1.80 1.10
N CYS A 145 3.57 -1.89 2.43
CA CYS A 145 2.63 -2.75 3.15
C CYS A 145 2.07 -2.02 4.37
N ALA A 146 0.94 -2.48 4.90
CA ALA A 146 0.42 -1.95 6.14
C ALA A 146 1.24 -2.51 7.31
N ALA A 147 1.98 -1.62 7.99
CA ALA A 147 2.80 -1.93 9.16
C ALA A 147 2.43 -1.05 10.35
N TYR A 148 2.76 -1.51 11.54
CA TYR A 148 2.51 -0.78 12.79
C TYR A 148 3.48 0.38 12.94
N LEU A 149 2.94 1.59 13.00
CA LEU A 149 3.70 2.81 13.23
C LEU A 149 3.83 3.07 14.73
N ASN A 150 5.05 3.33 15.17
CA ASN A 150 5.39 3.65 16.56
C ASN A 150 6.27 4.91 16.66
N GLY A 151 6.02 5.89 15.85
CA GLY A 151 6.74 7.17 15.81
C GLY A 151 7.12 7.61 14.43
N GLU A 152 7.18 6.70 13.47
CA GLU A 152 7.47 6.98 12.07
C GLU A 152 6.42 7.94 11.50
N TYR A 153 6.85 8.89 10.67
CA TYR A 153 6.03 10.00 10.16
C TYR A 153 5.33 10.83 11.26
N GLY A 154 5.79 10.72 12.54
CA GLY A 154 5.15 11.35 13.69
C GLY A 154 3.84 10.67 14.14
N ILE A 155 3.57 9.46 13.68
CA ILE A 155 2.33 8.72 13.90
C ILE A 155 2.60 7.54 14.84
N LYS A 156 1.64 7.23 15.73
CA LYS A 156 1.77 6.11 16.68
C LYS A 156 0.49 5.28 16.73
N ASP A 157 0.66 4.04 17.17
CA ASP A 157 -0.40 3.11 17.58
C ASP A 157 -1.42 2.80 16.47
N ILE A 158 -0.95 2.71 15.22
CA ILE A 158 -1.81 2.42 14.08
C ILE A 158 -1.06 1.65 12.99
N TYR A 159 -1.75 0.80 12.26
CA TYR A 159 -1.28 0.23 11.01
C TYR A 159 -1.60 1.16 9.84
N ALA A 160 -0.63 1.33 8.96
CA ALA A 160 -0.81 2.08 7.71
C ALA A 160 0.14 1.58 6.63
N GLY A 161 -0.25 1.76 5.38
CA GLY A 161 0.58 1.46 4.22
C GLY A 161 1.77 2.40 4.12
N VAL A 162 2.96 1.87 4.36
CA VAL A 162 4.25 2.55 4.31
C VAL A 162 5.31 1.66 3.67
N PRO A 163 6.42 2.20 3.15
CA PRO A 163 7.55 1.39 2.68
C PRO A 163 8.20 0.64 3.86
N ILE A 164 8.29 -0.68 3.76
CA ILE A 164 8.92 -1.53 4.78
C ILE A 164 9.92 -2.49 4.17
N ILE A 165 10.88 -2.90 4.96
CA ILE A 165 11.79 -4.00 4.62
C ILE A 165 11.26 -5.29 5.23
N ILE A 166 10.96 -6.29 4.41
CA ILE A 166 10.60 -7.65 4.84
C ILE A 166 11.83 -8.56 4.66
N GLY A 167 12.24 -9.19 5.75
CA GLY A 167 13.24 -10.23 5.82
C GLY A 167 12.83 -11.36 6.75
N LYS A 168 13.74 -12.27 7.08
CA LYS A 168 13.47 -13.46 7.92
C LYS A 168 12.92 -13.17 9.31
N ASN A 169 13.10 -11.94 9.81
CA ASN A 169 12.57 -11.54 11.11
C ASN A 169 11.15 -10.94 11.02
N GLY A 170 10.58 -10.84 9.82
CA GLY A 170 9.30 -10.20 9.53
C GLY A 170 9.51 -8.78 9.00
N VAL A 171 8.79 -7.81 9.53
CA VAL A 171 9.02 -6.38 9.25
C VAL A 171 10.27 -5.95 10.01
N GLU A 172 11.38 -5.79 9.30
CA GLU A 172 12.68 -5.47 9.90
C GLU A 172 12.90 -3.95 10.05
N LYS A 173 12.32 -3.17 9.15
CA LYS A 173 12.42 -1.71 9.16
C LYS A 173 11.25 -1.05 8.44
N ILE A 174 10.83 0.10 8.91
CA ILE A 174 10.01 1.05 8.15
C ILE A 174 10.97 2.08 7.55
N GLU A 175 10.90 2.28 6.24
CA GLU A 175 11.68 3.29 5.53
C GLU A 175 10.85 4.57 5.42
N GLU A 176 11.22 5.59 6.19
CA GLU A 176 10.59 6.90 6.04
C GLU A 176 11.12 7.59 4.77
N ILE A 177 10.20 7.96 3.88
CA ILE A 177 10.50 8.73 2.68
C ILE A 177 10.10 10.20 2.90
N ASP A 178 10.81 11.10 2.25
CA ASP A 178 10.59 12.55 2.37
C ASP A 178 9.36 12.98 1.56
N LEU A 179 8.22 13.06 2.23
CA LEU A 179 6.96 13.54 1.65
C LEU A 179 6.94 15.07 1.59
N ASP A 180 6.51 15.63 0.46
CA ASP A 180 6.24 17.07 0.40
C ASP A 180 4.96 17.43 1.19
N ASP A 181 4.68 18.73 1.32
CA ASP A 181 3.56 19.21 2.15
C ASP A 181 2.20 18.65 1.67
N LYS A 182 2.01 18.52 0.36
CA LYS A 182 0.79 17.96 -0.23
C LYS A 182 0.67 16.47 0.07
N GLU A 183 1.71 15.70 -0.23
CA GLU A 183 1.77 14.25 0.01
C GLU A 183 1.60 13.94 1.50
N LYS A 184 2.21 14.74 2.38
CA LYS A 184 2.06 14.62 3.82
C LYS A 184 0.64 14.90 4.29
N ALA A 185 -0.01 15.93 3.74
CA ALA A 185 -1.40 16.23 4.07
C ALA A 185 -2.34 15.11 3.60
N GLU A 186 -2.15 14.59 2.38
CA GLU A 186 -2.92 13.46 1.86
C GLU A 186 -2.69 12.19 2.72
N PHE A 187 -1.45 11.92 3.11
CA PHE A 187 -1.11 10.79 3.96
C PHE A 187 -1.76 10.91 5.35
N LEU A 188 -1.70 12.06 6.00
CA LEU A 188 -2.35 12.29 7.30
C LEU A 188 -3.88 12.15 7.21
N ASN A 189 -4.50 12.64 6.13
CA ASN A 189 -5.93 12.44 5.88
C ASN A 189 -6.27 10.95 5.76
N SER A 190 -5.44 10.18 5.06
CA SER A 190 -5.59 8.73 4.94
C SER A 190 -5.48 8.03 6.30
N ILE A 191 -4.51 8.42 7.13
CA ILE A 191 -4.35 7.91 8.49
C ILE A 191 -5.58 8.22 9.35
N ASP A 192 -6.14 9.41 9.25
CA ASP A 192 -7.34 9.78 10.01
C ASP A 192 -8.57 8.96 9.59
N ALA A 193 -8.67 8.60 8.31
CA ALA A 193 -9.71 7.68 7.85
C ALA A 193 -9.56 6.29 8.49
N VAL A 194 -8.35 5.74 8.53
CA VAL A 194 -8.06 4.46 9.19
C VAL A 194 -8.37 4.53 10.69
N LYS A 195 -7.98 5.62 11.38
CA LYS A 195 -8.30 5.82 12.82
C LYS A 195 -9.80 5.81 13.08
N LYS A 196 -10.57 6.56 12.29
CA LYS A 196 -12.03 6.62 12.43
C LYS A 196 -12.66 5.23 12.25
N LEU A 197 -12.18 4.47 11.27
CA LEU A 197 -12.67 3.11 11.02
C LEU A 197 -12.31 2.16 12.17
N TRP A 198 -11.09 2.27 12.71
CA TRP A 198 -10.65 1.51 13.88
C TRP A 198 -11.45 1.86 15.13
N ASP A 199 -11.70 3.14 15.38
CA ASP A 199 -12.51 3.60 16.51
C ASP A 199 -13.96 3.09 16.43
N ALA A 200 -14.51 2.95 15.24
CA ALA A 200 -15.81 2.34 15.03
C ALA A 200 -15.77 0.83 15.30
N ALA A 201 -14.79 0.13 14.73
CA ALA A 201 -14.64 -1.32 14.88
C ALA A 201 -14.34 -1.73 16.32
N SER A 202 -13.51 -0.98 17.04
CA SER A 202 -13.13 -1.28 18.42
C SER A 202 -14.27 -1.13 19.45
N LYS A 203 -15.40 -0.53 19.06
CA LYS A 203 -16.62 -0.41 19.88
C LYS A 203 -17.61 -1.54 19.64
N ILE A 204 -17.38 -2.38 18.64
CA ILE A 204 -18.19 -3.56 18.40
C ILE A 204 -17.80 -4.57 19.49
N ASP A 205 -18.75 -4.86 20.37
CA ASP A 205 -18.58 -5.85 21.44
C ASP A 205 -18.48 -7.24 20.80
N PRO A 206 -17.46 -8.07 21.12
CA PRO A 206 -17.28 -9.39 20.54
C PRO A 206 -18.30 -10.40 21.01
#